data_742dd071d4128f00a2a9f88715963200
#
_entry.id   742dd071d4128f00a2a9f88715963200
#
_cell.length_a   1.000
_cell.length_b   1.000
_cell.length_c   1.000
_cell.angle_alpha   90.00
_cell.angle_beta   90.00
_cell.angle_gamma   90.00
#
_symmetry.space_group_name_H-M   'P 1'
#
loop_
_entity.id
_entity.type
_entity.pdbx_description
1 polymer ?
#
loop_
_entity_poly.entity_id
_entity_poly.type
_entity_poly.pdbx_seq_one_letter_code
_entity_poly.pdbx_strand_id
1 'polypeptide(L)'
;MNKRLGLLLGVLVSCCTLAAEHGVKVVSPDRFHLEAGDLSLGLSQDWRQPLPKVTRALIIVHGRLRNAQTYLQSGIDAANHAGVGGDTLVIAPQFLNQADVKRNHLGDQVLQWKANDWMAGEPSTGPGHISSYAALDQIIKHLGNRTLFPALKEIVIAGHSGGGQVVQRFALTGHDHPLLQTEGISLRYVVANPSSYAYFSPQRPVPFDAASCPGFNDWKYGMQKLPDYVGHQGAQQLEQTYVSRDITYLLGEQDTDPNHPALDKSCEAETQGAYRLIRGHNYVDYLRQRHPQLGHRLVEVPGVGHDGDKMFTSPQGQKVLFPQ
;
A
#
# COMPACT_ATOMS: atom_id res chain seq x y z
N MET A 1 -27.11 -18.72 64.11
CA MET A 1 -26.85 -17.41 63.42
C MET A 1 -25.85 -17.65 62.32
N ASN A 2 -26.34 -17.99 61.11
CA ASN A 2 -25.47 -18.32 59.98
C ASN A 2 -25.45 -17.08 58.99
N LYS A 3 -24.32 -16.41 58.91
CA LYS A 3 -24.10 -15.35 57.92
C LYS A 3 -23.63 -16.01 56.61
N ARG A 4 -24.47 -15.95 55.59
CA ARG A 4 -24.09 -16.29 54.20
C ARG A 4 -23.36 -15.11 53.59
N LEU A 5 -22.11 -15.32 53.23
CA LEU A 5 -21.28 -14.39 52.47
C LEU A 5 -21.59 -14.60 50.97
N GLY A 6 -22.25 -13.66 50.35
CA GLY A 6 -22.51 -13.68 48.92
C GLY A 6 -21.30 -13.14 48.16
N LEU A 7 -20.73 -13.99 47.33
CA LEU A 7 -19.66 -13.63 46.40
C LEU A 7 -20.30 -12.98 45.15
N LEU A 8 -20.13 -11.67 44.99
CA LEU A 8 -20.47 -10.98 43.73
C LEU A 8 -19.33 -11.20 42.72
N LEU A 9 -19.58 -12.05 41.74
CA LEU A 9 -18.73 -12.13 40.54
C LEU A 9 -19.00 -10.91 39.65
N GLY A 10 -18.09 -9.95 39.68
CA GLY A 10 -18.08 -8.83 38.71
C GLY A 10 -17.62 -9.32 37.35
N VAL A 11 -18.54 -9.43 36.41
CA VAL A 11 -18.21 -9.64 34.99
C VAL A 11 -17.65 -8.31 34.44
N LEU A 12 -16.33 -8.24 34.30
CA LEU A 12 -15.68 -7.17 33.55
C LEU A 12 -16.03 -7.36 32.04
N VAL A 13 -17.06 -6.68 31.59
CA VAL A 13 -17.33 -6.51 30.18
C VAL A 13 -16.23 -5.57 29.65
N SER A 14 -15.22 -6.14 29.00
CA SER A 14 -14.23 -5.41 28.24
C SER A 14 -14.95 -4.73 27.06
N CYS A 15 -15.29 -3.47 27.24
CA CYS A 15 -15.80 -2.61 26.17
C CYS A 15 -14.64 -2.32 25.22
N CYS A 16 -14.40 -3.21 24.25
CA CYS A 16 -13.67 -2.83 23.04
C CYS A 16 -14.51 -1.77 22.32
N THR A 17 -14.27 -0.51 22.63
CA THR A 17 -14.75 0.61 21.82
C THR A 17 -14.03 0.51 20.48
N LEU A 18 -14.68 -0.14 19.50
CA LEU A 18 -14.39 0.06 18.09
C LEU A 18 -14.52 1.57 17.87
N ALA A 19 -13.39 2.27 17.75
CA ALA A 19 -13.37 3.65 17.32
C ALA A 19 -14.12 3.67 15.98
N ALA A 20 -15.29 4.29 15.96
CA ALA A 20 -16.10 4.41 14.75
C ALA A 20 -15.21 5.01 13.66
N GLU A 21 -14.99 4.28 12.58
CA GLU A 21 -14.23 4.80 11.44
C GLU A 21 -14.98 6.01 10.88
N HIS A 22 -14.38 7.17 11.04
CA HIS A 22 -14.94 8.38 10.45
C HIS A 22 -14.68 8.35 8.93
N GLY A 23 -15.74 8.57 8.14
CA GLY A 23 -15.61 8.73 6.70
C GLY A 23 -14.68 9.89 6.33
N VAL A 24 -14.00 9.78 5.19
CA VAL A 24 -13.13 10.84 4.66
C VAL A 24 -13.89 12.12 4.41
N LYS A 25 -13.22 13.27 4.55
CA LYS A 25 -13.83 14.58 4.27
C LYS A 25 -13.91 14.87 2.78
N VAL A 26 -12.95 14.34 2.01
CA VAL A 26 -12.81 14.62 0.59
C VAL A 26 -12.71 13.29 -0.17
N VAL A 27 -13.56 13.14 -1.16
CA VAL A 27 -13.50 12.04 -2.13
C VAL A 27 -12.92 12.56 -3.43
N SER A 28 -12.02 11.79 -4.02
CA SER A 28 -11.43 12.12 -5.32
C SER A 28 -12.52 12.23 -6.39
N PRO A 29 -12.45 13.25 -7.27
CA PRO A 29 -13.55 13.59 -8.19
C PRO A 29 -13.67 12.62 -9.37
N ASP A 30 -12.55 12.02 -9.78
CA ASP A 30 -12.53 11.18 -10.97
C ASP A 30 -13.02 9.76 -10.66
N ARG A 31 -13.51 9.09 -11.70
CA ARG A 31 -13.97 7.70 -11.65
C ARG A 31 -13.31 6.90 -12.74
N PHE A 32 -12.73 5.77 -12.35
CA PHE A 32 -12.27 4.76 -13.27
C PHE A 32 -13.29 3.63 -13.31
N HIS A 33 -13.98 3.52 -14.43
CA HIS A 33 -15.04 2.54 -14.60
C HIS A 33 -14.46 1.14 -14.81
N LEU A 34 -14.77 0.23 -13.89
CA LEU A 34 -14.41 -1.19 -13.92
C LEU A 34 -15.69 -2.01 -14.00
N GLU A 35 -15.60 -3.26 -14.43
CA GLU A 35 -16.74 -4.17 -14.48
C GLU A 35 -17.41 -4.32 -13.09
N ALA A 36 -16.62 -4.32 -12.03
CA ALA A 36 -17.10 -4.44 -10.64
C ALA A 36 -17.71 -3.14 -10.08
N GLY A 37 -17.51 -1.99 -10.74
CA GLY A 37 -17.97 -0.67 -10.27
C GLY A 37 -16.92 0.42 -10.48
N ASP A 38 -17.19 1.60 -9.94
CA ASP A 38 -16.39 2.78 -10.13
C ASP A 38 -15.32 2.93 -9.04
N LEU A 39 -14.05 2.85 -9.42
CA LEU A 39 -12.95 3.21 -8.53
C LEU A 39 -12.80 4.73 -8.47
N SER A 40 -12.90 5.31 -7.27
CA SER A 40 -12.57 6.72 -7.06
C SER A 40 -11.06 6.93 -7.19
N LEU A 41 -10.65 7.97 -7.91
CA LEU A 41 -9.23 8.34 -8.03
C LEU A 41 -9.06 9.82 -8.33
N GLY A 42 -7.88 10.35 -8.05
CA GLY A 42 -7.46 11.68 -8.46
C GLY A 42 -6.48 11.59 -9.62
N LEU A 43 -6.60 12.50 -10.56
CA LEU A 43 -5.75 12.60 -11.75
C LEU A 43 -5.11 13.98 -11.84
N SER A 44 -3.84 14.05 -12.22
CA SER A 44 -3.20 15.33 -12.56
C SER A 44 -3.56 15.83 -13.95
N GLN A 45 -3.98 14.93 -14.83
CA GLN A 45 -4.42 15.23 -16.21
C GLN A 45 -5.56 14.27 -16.59
N ASP A 46 -6.46 14.70 -17.50
CA ASP A 46 -7.54 13.84 -18.00
C ASP A 46 -7.01 12.72 -18.89
N TRP A 47 -6.89 11.53 -18.36
CA TRP A 47 -6.34 10.36 -19.03
C TRP A 47 -7.31 9.66 -20.01
N ARG A 48 -8.54 10.14 -20.14
CA ARG A 48 -9.51 9.66 -21.13
C ARG A 48 -9.20 10.15 -22.54
N GLN A 49 -8.36 11.18 -22.65
CA GLN A 49 -7.85 11.74 -23.88
C GLN A 49 -6.40 11.34 -24.09
N PRO A 50 -5.91 11.31 -25.36
CA PRO A 50 -4.50 11.05 -25.63
C PRO A 50 -3.57 12.05 -24.93
N LEU A 51 -2.56 11.54 -24.25
CA LEU A 51 -1.53 12.30 -23.53
C LEU A 51 -0.15 12.04 -24.18
N PRO A 52 0.11 12.61 -25.38
CA PRO A 52 1.30 12.26 -26.17
C PRO A 52 2.62 12.74 -25.57
N LYS A 53 2.59 13.64 -24.59
CA LYS A 53 3.79 14.14 -23.91
C LYS A 53 4.13 13.35 -22.66
N VAL A 54 3.22 12.53 -22.15
CA VAL A 54 3.42 11.77 -20.93
C VAL A 54 4.39 10.62 -21.19
N THR A 55 5.57 10.71 -20.59
CA THR A 55 6.60 9.68 -20.63
C THR A 55 6.66 8.86 -19.35
N ARG A 56 6.06 9.36 -18.25
CA ARG A 56 6.02 8.74 -16.90
C ARG A 56 4.61 8.73 -16.36
N ALA A 57 4.26 7.67 -15.63
CA ALA A 57 3.07 7.62 -14.80
C ALA A 57 3.45 7.28 -13.36
N LEU A 58 2.99 8.08 -12.39
CA LEU A 58 3.14 7.83 -10.96
C LEU A 58 1.78 7.44 -10.39
N ILE A 59 1.62 6.17 -10.00
CA ILE A 59 0.49 5.69 -9.21
C ILE A 59 0.88 5.83 -7.75
N ILE A 60 0.22 6.71 -7.01
CA ILE A 60 0.56 7.01 -5.62
C ILE A 60 -0.57 6.61 -4.67
N VAL A 61 -0.31 5.63 -3.80
CA VAL A 61 -1.31 5.04 -2.92
C VAL A 61 -1.28 5.69 -1.54
N HIS A 62 -2.46 6.14 -1.10
CA HIS A 62 -2.66 6.82 0.19
C HIS A 62 -2.43 5.92 1.41
N GLY A 63 -2.23 6.54 2.57
CA GLY A 63 -2.19 5.86 3.87
C GLY A 63 -3.58 5.47 4.40
N ARG A 64 -3.62 4.96 5.64
CA ARG A 64 -4.85 4.50 6.30
C ARG A 64 -5.98 5.54 6.34
N LEU A 65 -5.64 6.82 6.29
CA LEU A 65 -6.62 7.91 6.31
C LEU A 65 -7.41 8.06 5.00
N ARG A 66 -7.06 7.33 3.94
CA ARG A 66 -7.71 7.34 2.63
C ARG A 66 -7.81 8.72 1.97
N ASN A 67 -6.88 9.62 2.31
CA ASN A 67 -6.80 11.01 1.84
C ASN A 67 -6.03 11.11 0.51
N ALA A 68 -6.53 10.46 -0.54
CA ALA A 68 -5.87 10.37 -1.85
C ALA A 68 -5.51 11.73 -2.45
N GLN A 69 -6.33 12.77 -2.22
CA GLN A 69 -6.05 14.12 -2.71
C GLN A 69 -4.73 14.71 -2.17
N THR A 70 -4.40 14.43 -0.90
CA THR A 70 -3.11 14.85 -0.33
C THR A 70 -1.95 14.16 -1.06
N TYR A 71 -2.07 12.87 -1.32
CA TYR A 71 -1.03 12.11 -2.03
C TYR A 71 -0.93 12.48 -3.51
N LEU A 72 -2.06 12.79 -4.17
CA LEU A 72 -2.05 13.35 -5.52
C LEU A 72 -1.21 14.63 -5.56
N GLN A 73 -1.47 15.56 -4.62
CA GLN A 73 -0.73 16.82 -4.56
C GLN A 73 0.75 16.57 -4.28
N SER A 74 1.09 15.71 -3.30
CA SER A 74 2.49 15.35 -3.01
C SER A 74 3.21 14.78 -4.25
N GLY A 75 2.53 13.94 -5.04
CA GLY A 75 3.07 13.39 -6.29
C GLY A 75 3.30 14.47 -7.36
N ILE A 76 2.35 15.40 -7.51
CA ILE A 76 2.46 16.53 -8.43
C ILE A 76 3.62 17.45 -8.01
N ASP A 77 3.71 17.77 -6.72
CA ASP A 77 4.77 18.64 -6.20
C ASP A 77 6.15 17.98 -6.35
N ALA A 78 6.25 16.69 -6.06
CA ALA A 78 7.48 15.93 -6.27
C ALA A 78 7.92 15.92 -7.74
N ALA A 79 6.99 15.72 -8.70
CA ALA A 79 7.28 15.76 -10.12
C ALA A 79 7.72 17.15 -10.59
N ASN A 80 7.07 18.21 -10.09
CA ASN A 80 7.42 19.59 -10.39
C ASN A 80 8.81 19.97 -9.84
N HIS A 81 9.09 19.60 -8.59
CA HIS A 81 10.41 19.85 -7.98
C HIS A 81 11.53 19.07 -8.68
N ALA A 82 11.24 17.87 -9.19
CA ALA A 82 12.19 17.10 -10.00
C ALA A 82 12.32 17.62 -11.45
N GLY A 83 11.54 18.63 -11.86
CA GLY A 83 11.56 19.22 -13.21
C GLY A 83 10.90 18.35 -14.28
N VAL A 84 10.10 17.35 -13.89
CA VAL A 84 9.44 16.39 -14.81
C VAL A 84 7.91 16.47 -14.76
N GLY A 85 7.33 17.50 -14.14
CA GLY A 85 5.88 17.64 -14.00
C GLY A 85 5.14 17.76 -15.36
N GLY A 86 5.79 18.30 -16.39
CA GLY A 86 5.20 18.48 -17.72
C GLY A 86 5.00 17.19 -18.51
N ASP A 87 5.72 16.12 -18.18
CA ASP A 87 5.66 14.82 -18.85
C ASP A 87 5.30 13.65 -17.90
N THR A 88 4.80 13.98 -16.71
CA THR A 88 4.37 13.01 -15.69
C THR A 88 2.87 13.06 -15.47
N LEU A 89 2.19 11.92 -15.59
CA LEU A 89 0.82 11.73 -15.15
C LEU A 89 0.82 11.16 -13.71
N VAL A 90 0.22 11.89 -12.76
CA VAL A 90 0.05 11.41 -11.38
C VAL A 90 -1.38 10.89 -11.20
N ILE A 91 -1.49 9.70 -10.63
CA ILE A 91 -2.74 8.97 -10.41
C ILE A 91 -2.79 8.56 -8.93
N ALA A 92 -3.82 9.00 -8.21
CA ALA A 92 -4.01 8.64 -6.81
C ALA A 92 -5.32 7.86 -6.63
N PRO A 93 -5.31 6.52 -6.73
CA PRO A 93 -6.49 5.71 -6.44
C PRO A 93 -6.93 5.91 -4.99
N GLN A 94 -8.25 5.92 -4.75
CA GLN A 94 -8.82 6.07 -3.42
C GLN A 94 -9.66 4.85 -3.06
N PHE A 95 -9.12 4.01 -2.17
CA PHE A 95 -9.79 2.83 -1.67
C PHE A 95 -10.73 3.21 -0.53
N LEU A 96 -11.97 3.53 -0.88
CA LEU A 96 -13.01 3.98 0.05
C LEU A 96 -13.54 2.82 0.90
N ASN A 97 -14.13 3.14 2.06
CA ASN A 97 -14.90 2.20 2.84
C ASN A 97 -16.38 2.64 2.95
N GLN A 98 -17.20 1.84 3.61
CA GLN A 98 -18.63 2.11 3.75
C GLN A 98 -18.92 3.45 4.45
N ALA A 99 -18.09 3.84 5.43
CA ALA A 99 -18.28 5.13 6.12
C ALA A 99 -17.99 6.31 5.21
N ASP A 100 -17.04 6.17 4.28
CA ASP A 100 -16.69 7.18 3.27
C ASP A 100 -17.86 7.38 2.29
N VAL A 101 -18.39 6.28 1.75
CA VAL A 101 -19.53 6.28 0.81
C VAL A 101 -20.75 6.90 1.45
N LYS A 102 -21.09 6.49 2.67
CA LYS A 102 -22.24 7.02 3.44
C LYS A 102 -22.07 8.51 3.74
N ARG A 103 -20.91 8.93 4.24
CA ARG A 103 -20.65 10.32 4.61
C ARG A 103 -20.78 11.28 3.43
N ASN A 104 -20.29 10.86 2.27
CA ASN A 104 -20.21 11.71 1.08
C ASN A 104 -21.39 11.49 0.12
N HIS A 105 -22.40 10.72 0.53
CA HIS A 105 -23.62 10.45 -0.26
C HIS A 105 -23.28 9.95 -1.68
N LEU A 106 -22.30 9.05 -1.80
CA LEU A 106 -21.88 8.54 -3.09
C LEU A 106 -22.89 7.54 -3.64
N GLY A 107 -22.98 7.45 -4.97
CA GLY A 107 -23.86 6.51 -5.66
C GLY A 107 -23.45 5.05 -5.48
N ASP A 108 -24.42 4.15 -5.74
CA ASP A 108 -24.28 2.69 -5.51
C ASP A 108 -23.23 2.02 -6.40
N GLN A 109 -22.74 2.71 -7.43
CA GLN A 109 -21.70 2.18 -8.32
C GLN A 109 -20.27 2.35 -7.78
N VAL A 110 -20.09 3.09 -6.68
CA VAL A 110 -18.75 3.37 -6.15
C VAL A 110 -18.22 2.17 -5.36
N LEU A 111 -17.06 1.70 -5.76
CA LEU A 111 -16.35 0.61 -5.07
C LEU A 111 -15.98 1.00 -3.64
N GLN A 112 -16.19 0.07 -2.72
CA GLN A 112 -15.87 0.23 -1.31
C GLN A 112 -15.34 -1.07 -0.71
N TRP A 113 -14.46 -0.94 0.28
CA TRP A 113 -13.86 -2.07 1.00
C TRP A 113 -14.30 -2.07 2.47
N LYS A 114 -14.18 -3.22 3.12
CA LYS A 114 -14.41 -3.31 4.55
C LYS A 114 -13.18 -2.73 5.28
N ALA A 115 -13.38 -1.71 6.10
CA ALA A 115 -12.33 -1.11 6.92
C ALA A 115 -11.03 -0.86 6.15
N ASN A 116 -9.96 -1.58 6.49
CA ASN A 116 -8.63 -1.48 5.88
C ASN A 116 -8.25 -2.70 5.04
N ASP A 117 -9.19 -3.53 4.66
CA ASP A 117 -8.98 -4.80 3.93
C ASP A 117 -8.32 -4.55 2.56
N TRP A 118 -8.53 -3.35 1.98
CA TRP A 118 -7.84 -2.91 0.77
C TRP A 118 -6.30 -2.95 0.88
N MET A 119 -5.74 -2.83 2.11
CA MET A 119 -4.28 -2.94 2.31
C MET A 119 -3.75 -4.36 2.13
N ALA A 120 -4.63 -5.35 2.19
CA ALA A 120 -4.30 -6.77 2.09
C ALA A 120 -4.68 -7.38 0.72
N GLY A 121 -5.22 -6.58 -0.21
CA GLY A 121 -5.68 -7.10 -1.50
C GLY A 121 -7.03 -7.82 -1.43
N GLU A 122 -7.76 -7.67 -0.33
CA GLU A 122 -9.08 -8.26 -0.19
C GLU A 122 -10.09 -7.67 -1.17
N PRO A 123 -11.16 -8.39 -1.48
CA PRO A 123 -12.18 -7.91 -2.41
C PRO A 123 -13.01 -6.75 -1.83
N SER A 124 -13.50 -5.90 -2.72
CA SER A 124 -14.51 -4.87 -2.40
C SER A 124 -15.79 -5.53 -1.87
N THR A 125 -16.53 -4.80 -1.05
CA THR A 125 -17.81 -5.23 -0.47
C THR A 125 -19.02 -4.74 -1.23
N GLY A 126 -18.83 -3.93 -2.26
CA GLY A 126 -19.87 -3.41 -3.16
C GLY A 126 -19.30 -2.41 -4.17
N PRO A 127 -20.00 -2.20 -5.31
CA PRO A 127 -21.18 -2.94 -5.82
C PRO A 127 -20.83 -4.35 -6.31
N GLY A 128 -19.67 -4.56 -6.90
CA GLY A 128 -19.12 -5.87 -7.27
C GLY A 128 -17.92 -6.23 -6.41
N HIS A 129 -17.39 -7.43 -6.61
CA HIS A 129 -16.24 -7.94 -5.88
C HIS A 129 -14.98 -7.86 -6.73
N ILE A 130 -14.07 -6.97 -6.35
CA ILE A 130 -12.75 -6.84 -6.98
C ILE A 130 -11.69 -6.63 -5.91
N SER A 131 -10.58 -7.37 -5.98
CA SER A 131 -9.41 -7.12 -5.14
C SER A 131 -8.89 -5.70 -5.39
N SER A 132 -8.43 -5.01 -4.34
CA SER A 132 -7.74 -3.72 -4.50
C SER A 132 -6.49 -3.85 -5.39
N TYR A 133 -5.85 -5.02 -5.42
CA TYR A 133 -4.72 -5.29 -6.29
C TYR A 133 -5.16 -5.50 -7.74
N ALA A 134 -6.27 -6.21 -7.97
CA ALA A 134 -6.84 -6.31 -9.30
C ALA A 134 -7.27 -4.94 -9.85
N ALA A 135 -7.74 -4.03 -8.98
CA ALA A 135 -8.03 -2.67 -9.39
C ALA A 135 -6.76 -1.90 -9.81
N LEU A 136 -5.61 -2.12 -9.14
CA LEU A 136 -4.31 -1.59 -9.58
C LEU A 136 -3.87 -2.20 -10.92
N ASP A 137 -4.07 -3.51 -11.13
CA ASP A 137 -3.80 -4.16 -12.42
C ASP A 137 -4.58 -3.50 -13.57
N GLN A 138 -5.86 -3.14 -13.33
CA GLN A 138 -6.66 -2.44 -14.34
C GLN A 138 -6.11 -1.03 -14.66
N ILE A 139 -5.60 -0.30 -13.66
CA ILE A 139 -4.93 0.99 -13.89
C ILE A 139 -3.68 0.79 -14.75
N ILE A 140 -2.84 -0.19 -14.42
CA ILE A 140 -1.63 -0.52 -15.19
C ILE A 140 -1.98 -0.93 -16.61
N LYS A 141 -3.01 -1.78 -16.79
CA LYS A 141 -3.50 -2.19 -18.10
C LYS A 141 -3.97 -1.00 -18.92
N HIS A 142 -4.69 -0.05 -18.32
CA HIS A 142 -5.12 1.17 -18.98
C HIS A 142 -3.93 2.01 -19.46
N LEU A 143 -2.89 2.15 -18.63
CA LEU A 143 -1.65 2.85 -18.97
C LEU A 143 -0.85 2.16 -20.11
N GLY A 144 -1.03 0.87 -20.34
CA GLY A 144 -0.48 0.15 -21.48
C GLY A 144 -1.13 0.50 -22.85
N ASN A 145 -2.19 1.30 -22.87
CA ASN A 145 -2.87 1.69 -24.11
C ASN A 145 -2.06 2.77 -24.88
N ARG A 146 -1.39 2.37 -25.94
CA ARG A 146 -0.55 3.25 -26.77
C ARG A 146 -1.33 4.33 -27.54
N THR A 147 -2.62 4.17 -27.75
CA THR A 147 -3.46 5.23 -28.34
C THR A 147 -3.59 6.41 -27.36
N LEU A 148 -3.69 6.13 -26.06
CA LEU A 148 -3.80 7.14 -25.02
C LEU A 148 -2.42 7.64 -24.54
N PHE A 149 -1.45 6.73 -24.43
CA PHE A 149 -0.12 7.01 -23.86
C PHE A 149 1.00 6.59 -24.82
N PRO A 150 1.11 7.21 -26.02
CA PRO A 150 2.06 6.77 -27.05
C PRO A 150 3.53 6.90 -26.64
N ALA A 151 3.86 7.83 -25.75
CA ALA A 151 5.23 8.10 -25.32
C ALA A 151 5.58 7.51 -23.94
N LEU A 152 4.66 6.81 -23.27
CA LEU A 152 4.88 6.27 -21.91
C LEU A 152 6.02 5.24 -21.91
N LYS A 153 6.99 5.43 -21.02
CA LYS A 153 8.17 4.58 -20.86
C LYS A 153 8.29 3.96 -19.48
N GLU A 154 7.70 4.60 -18.47
CA GLU A 154 7.86 4.19 -17.09
C GLU A 154 6.57 4.35 -16.30
N ILE A 155 6.27 3.34 -15.47
CA ILE A 155 5.24 3.39 -14.43
C ILE A 155 5.93 3.19 -13.08
N VAL A 156 5.67 4.10 -12.15
CA VAL A 156 6.11 3.98 -10.75
C VAL A 156 4.88 3.79 -9.88
N ILE A 157 4.88 2.75 -9.06
CA ILE A 157 3.84 2.55 -8.03
C ILE A 157 4.47 2.87 -6.68
N ALA A 158 4.03 3.97 -6.08
CA ALA A 158 4.51 4.43 -4.78
C ALA A 158 3.38 4.42 -3.74
N GLY A 159 3.73 4.23 -2.49
CA GLY A 159 2.76 4.33 -1.40
C GLY A 159 3.44 4.54 -0.06
N HIS A 160 2.77 5.27 0.83
CA HIS A 160 3.25 5.54 2.17
C HIS A 160 2.34 4.92 3.23
N SER A 161 2.91 4.43 4.34
CA SER A 161 2.15 3.87 5.45
C SER A 161 1.27 2.68 5.00
N GLY A 162 -0.07 2.79 5.09
CA GLY A 162 -1.00 1.81 4.51
C GLY A 162 -0.79 1.59 3.02
N GLY A 163 -0.54 2.67 2.26
CA GLY A 163 -0.18 2.59 0.85
C GLY A 163 1.16 1.88 0.63
N GLY A 164 2.15 2.08 1.51
CA GLY A 164 3.40 1.33 1.48
C GLY A 164 3.20 -0.17 1.69
N GLN A 165 2.26 -0.55 2.56
CA GLN A 165 1.85 -1.94 2.72
C GLN A 165 1.21 -2.50 1.44
N VAL A 166 0.32 -1.73 0.77
CA VAL A 166 -0.25 -2.11 -0.53
C VAL A 166 0.85 -2.34 -1.54
N VAL A 167 1.77 -1.38 -1.71
CA VAL A 167 2.82 -1.46 -2.73
C VAL A 167 3.74 -2.65 -2.50
N GLN A 168 4.15 -2.92 -1.25
CA GLN A 168 4.99 -4.08 -0.92
C GLN A 168 4.28 -5.39 -1.26
N ARG A 169 3.03 -5.54 -0.86
CA ARG A 169 2.25 -6.78 -1.10
C ARG A 169 1.82 -6.92 -2.55
N PHE A 170 1.47 -5.84 -3.21
CA PHE A 170 1.19 -5.84 -4.65
C PHE A 170 2.45 -6.18 -5.46
N ALA A 171 3.62 -5.64 -5.09
CA ALA A 171 4.88 -6.04 -5.71
C ALA A 171 5.22 -7.53 -5.49
N LEU A 172 4.69 -8.16 -4.45
CA LEU A 172 4.86 -9.57 -4.14
C LEU A 172 3.87 -10.45 -4.90
N THR A 173 2.61 -10.03 -5.01
CA THR A 173 1.49 -10.85 -5.51
C THR A 173 0.98 -10.42 -6.88
N GLY A 174 1.28 -9.19 -7.31
CA GLY A 174 0.78 -8.62 -8.56
C GLY A 174 1.17 -9.45 -9.78
N HIS A 175 0.24 -9.53 -10.71
CA HIS A 175 0.44 -10.27 -11.94
C HIS A 175 1.53 -9.63 -12.80
N ASP A 176 2.18 -10.42 -13.63
CA ASP A 176 3.00 -9.89 -14.70
C ASP A 176 2.10 -9.19 -15.73
N HIS A 177 2.61 -8.10 -16.27
CA HIS A 177 1.94 -7.34 -17.31
C HIS A 177 2.70 -7.51 -18.65
N PRO A 178 2.47 -8.59 -19.40
CA PRO A 178 3.22 -8.87 -20.65
C PRO A 178 3.13 -7.71 -21.64
N LEU A 179 2.00 -6.99 -21.64
CA LEU A 179 1.81 -5.81 -22.49
C LEU A 179 2.87 -4.73 -22.19
N LEU A 180 3.20 -4.48 -20.93
CA LEU A 180 4.22 -3.48 -20.58
C LEU A 180 5.60 -3.88 -21.13
N GLN A 181 5.94 -5.16 -21.04
CA GLN A 181 7.21 -5.68 -21.57
C GLN A 181 7.26 -5.57 -23.10
N THR A 182 6.18 -5.98 -23.78
CA THR A 182 6.06 -5.89 -25.23
C THR A 182 6.17 -4.44 -25.71
N GLU A 183 5.59 -3.51 -24.96
CA GLU A 183 5.61 -2.08 -25.28
C GLU A 183 6.86 -1.35 -24.75
N GLY A 184 7.77 -2.04 -24.08
CA GLY A 184 8.98 -1.44 -23.51
C GLY A 184 8.71 -0.44 -22.38
N ILE A 185 7.64 -0.66 -21.59
CA ILE A 185 7.30 0.16 -20.42
C ILE A 185 7.87 -0.52 -19.18
N SER A 186 8.74 0.19 -18.44
CA SER A 186 9.28 -0.29 -17.17
C SER A 186 8.27 -0.09 -16.03
N LEU A 187 8.32 -0.99 -15.04
CA LEU A 187 7.48 -0.91 -13.84
C LEU A 187 8.39 -0.96 -12.59
N ARG A 188 8.26 0.05 -11.72
CA ARG A 188 9.04 0.16 -10.47
C ARG A 188 8.13 0.38 -9.26
N TYR A 189 8.63 0.02 -8.08
CA TYR A 189 7.88 0.09 -6.83
C TYR A 189 8.64 0.89 -5.78
N VAL A 190 7.93 1.80 -5.08
CA VAL A 190 8.48 2.60 -3.98
C VAL A 190 7.65 2.34 -2.73
N VAL A 191 8.25 1.64 -1.77
CA VAL A 191 7.62 1.22 -0.51
C VAL A 191 8.05 2.17 0.60
N ALA A 192 7.18 3.12 0.97
CA ALA A 192 7.52 4.13 1.97
C ALA A 192 6.87 3.84 3.34
N ASN A 193 7.66 3.70 4.37
CA ASN A 193 7.27 3.58 5.79
C ASN A 193 6.06 2.65 6.08
N PRO A 194 5.95 1.42 5.57
CA PRO A 194 4.84 0.54 5.92
C PRO A 194 4.89 0.14 7.40
N SER A 195 3.73 -0.11 7.98
CA SER A 195 3.65 -0.59 9.37
C SER A 195 3.98 -2.07 9.52
N SER A 196 3.93 -2.85 8.45
CA SER A 196 4.31 -4.27 8.42
C SER A 196 4.61 -4.73 7.00
N TYR A 197 5.34 -5.82 6.90
CA TYR A 197 5.76 -6.47 5.66
C TYR A 197 5.22 -7.90 5.62
N ALA A 198 5.05 -8.46 4.43
CA ALA A 198 4.79 -9.87 4.22
C ALA A 198 6.12 -10.63 4.08
N TYR A 199 6.40 -11.56 4.99
CA TYR A 199 7.61 -12.40 5.01
C TYR A 199 7.36 -13.72 4.28
N PHE A 200 8.33 -14.20 3.53
CA PHE A 200 8.24 -15.45 2.75
C PHE A 200 8.44 -16.72 3.56
N SER A 201 8.95 -16.61 4.77
CA SER A 201 9.20 -17.73 5.69
C SER A 201 8.69 -17.42 7.09
N PRO A 202 8.59 -18.43 7.99
CA PRO A 202 8.25 -18.21 9.39
C PRO A 202 9.31 -17.46 10.21
N GLN A 203 10.50 -17.22 9.67
CA GLN A 203 11.55 -16.51 10.36
C GLN A 203 11.17 -15.05 10.60
N ARG A 204 11.41 -14.56 11.82
CA ARG A 204 11.17 -13.16 12.22
C ARG A 204 12.41 -12.61 12.91
N PRO A 205 12.69 -11.30 12.78
CA PRO A 205 13.88 -10.67 13.37
C PRO A 205 13.79 -10.55 14.89
N VAL A 206 12.59 -10.41 15.45
CA VAL A 206 12.38 -10.30 16.90
C VAL A 206 11.96 -11.66 17.44
N PRO A 207 12.64 -12.17 18.50
CA PRO A 207 12.21 -13.39 19.18
C PRO A 207 10.77 -13.26 19.70
N PHE A 208 9.96 -14.29 19.50
CA PHE A 208 8.56 -14.33 19.95
C PHE A 208 8.13 -15.77 20.22
N ASP A 209 7.04 -15.93 20.96
CA ASP A 209 6.39 -17.21 21.14
C ASP A 209 5.28 -17.39 20.10
N ALA A 210 5.44 -18.35 19.20
CA ALA A 210 4.47 -18.63 18.14
C ALA A 210 3.10 -19.09 18.68
N ALA A 211 3.04 -19.70 19.89
CA ALA A 211 1.79 -20.09 20.49
C ALA A 211 0.97 -18.88 20.94
N SER A 212 1.65 -17.81 21.34
CA SER A 212 1.01 -16.54 21.75
C SER A 212 0.68 -15.63 20.55
N CYS A 213 1.20 -15.95 19.36
CA CYS A 213 0.97 -15.18 18.14
C CYS A 213 0.72 -16.10 16.92
N PRO A 214 -0.37 -16.87 16.93
CA PRO A 214 -0.59 -17.93 15.94
C PRO A 214 -0.76 -17.42 14.50
N GLY A 215 -1.17 -16.15 14.32
CA GLY A 215 -1.36 -15.51 13.02
C GLY A 215 -0.09 -14.90 12.40
N PHE A 216 1.09 -15.03 13.05
CA PHE A 216 2.31 -14.35 12.63
C PHE A 216 2.73 -14.63 11.17
N ASN A 217 2.35 -15.79 10.64
CA ASN A 217 2.65 -16.20 9.26
C ASN A 217 1.43 -16.20 8.33
N ASP A 218 0.27 -15.77 8.85
CA ASP A 218 -0.92 -15.55 8.02
C ASP A 218 -0.74 -14.28 7.16
N TRP A 219 -1.41 -14.24 6.02
CA TRP A 219 -1.57 -13.01 5.27
C TRP A 219 -2.28 -11.98 6.17
N LYS A 220 -1.80 -10.85 6.25
CA LYS A 220 -0.88 -10.00 5.44
C LYS A 220 0.58 -9.93 5.98
N TYR A 221 0.98 -10.79 6.91
CA TYR A 221 2.31 -10.78 7.55
C TYR A 221 3.22 -11.89 7.04
N GLY A 222 2.64 -12.91 6.45
CA GLY A 222 3.33 -14.08 5.88
C GLY A 222 2.55 -14.72 4.75
N MET A 223 2.88 -15.97 4.44
CA MET A 223 2.44 -16.67 3.23
C MET A 223 1.32 -17.69 3.47
N GLN A 224 0.68 -17.70 4.65
CA GLN A 224 -0.48 -18.54 4.91
C GLN A 224 -1.78 -17.76 4.69
N LYS A 225 -2.86 -18.44 4.31
CA LYS A 225 -4.18 -17.85 4.06
C LYS A 225 -4.13 -16.66 3.07
N LEU A 226 -3.43 -16.86 1.97
CA LEU A 226 -3.33 -15.84 0.90
C LEU A 226 -4.73 -15.51 0.33
N PRO A 227 -4.98 -14.27 -0.09
CA PRO A 227 -6.24 -13.89 -0.72
C PRO A 227 -6.41 -14.55 -2.09
N ASP A 228 -7.65 -14.71 -2.53
CA ASP A 228 -8.00 -15.35 -3.82
C ASP A 228 -7.31 -14.72 -5.03
N TYR A 229 -7.00 -13.42 -4.95
CA TYR A 229 -6.25 -12.69 -5.97
C TYR A 229 -4.91 -13.34 -6.32
N VAL A 230 -4.23 -13.95 -5.35
CA VAL A 230 -2.92 -14.59 -5.54
C VAL A 230 -3.04 -15.90 -6.35
N GLY A 231 -4.22 -16.52 -6.34
CA GLY A 231 -4.45 -17.81 -7.00
C GLY A 231 -3.66 -18.94 -6.35
N HIS A 232 -3.06 -19.80 -7.18
CA HIS A 232 -2.35 -21.01 -6.74
C HIS A 232 -0.83 -20.82 -6.60
N GLN A 233 -0.32 -19.59 -6.57
CA GLN A 233 1.11 -19.36 -6.45
C GLN A 233 1.62 -19.71 -5.05
N GLY A 234 2.69 -20.51 -4.99
CA GLY A 234 3.33 -20.86 -3.72
C GLY A 234 4.31 -19.77 -3.24
N ALA A 235 4.65 -19.80 -1.95
CA ALA A 235 5.53 -18.83 -1.32
C ALA A 235 6.89 -18.68 -2.05
N GLN A 236 7.47 -19.78 -2.53
CA GLN A 236 8.73 -19.76 -3.26
C GLN A 236 8.62 -19.01 -4.59
N GLN A 237 7.54 -19.20 -5.34
CA GLN A 237 7.31 -18.52 -6.61
C GLN A 237 7.08 -17.03 -6.38
N LEU A 238 6.28 -16.67 -5.37
CA LEU A 238 6.06 -15.28 -4.98
C LEU A 238 7.36 -14.59 -4.57
N GLU A 239 8.22 -15.28 -3.81
CA GLU A 239 9.53 -14.76 -3.41
C GLU A 239 10.43 -14.53 -4.63
N GLN A 240 10.52 -15.47 -5.56
CA GLN A 240 11.31 -15.32 -6.79
C GLN A 240 10.81 -14.13 -7.64
N THR A 241 9.50 -13.98 -7.80
CA THR A 241 8.90 -12.84 -8.49
C THR A 241 9.25 -11.53 -7.79
N TYR A 242 9.10 -11.47 -6.47
CA TYR A 242 9.36 -10.26 -5.70
C TYR A 242 10.81 -9.78 -5.80
N VAL A 243 11.77 -10.68 -5.63
CA VAL A 243 13.20 -10.32 -5.64
C VAL A 243 13.73 -9.94 -7.04
N SER A 244 13.00 -10.31 -8.10
CA SER A 244 13.33 -9.90 -9.46
C SER A 244 12.82 -8.50 -9.83
N ARG A 245 11.93 -7.90 -9.04
CA ARG A 245 11.32 -6.60 -9.31
C ARG A 245 12.22 -5.44 -8.90
N ASP A 246 12.04 -4.29 -9.55
CA ASP A 246 12.73 -3.05 -9.17
C ASP A 246 12.00 -2.38 -8.00
N ILE A 247 12.53 -2.58 -6.79
CA ILE A 247 11.92 -2.10 -5.55
C ILE A 247 12.88 -1.19 -4.80
N THR A 248 12.37 -0.04 -4.37
CA THR A 248 13.06 0.84 -3.43
C THR A 248 12.24 0.99 -2.14
N TYR A 249 12.84 0.69 -1.01
CA TYR A 249 12.31 1.01 0.31
C TYR A 249 12.75 2.42 0.67
N LEU A 250 11.78 3.30 0.92
CA LEU A 250 12.01 4.69 1.30
C LEU A 250 11.61 4.86 2.77
N LEU A 251 12.59 5.03 3.65
CA LEU A 251 12.36 5.03 5.10
C LEU A 251 12.70 6.39 5.71
N GLY A 252 11.80 6.93 6.54
CA GLY A 252 12.07 8.15 7.30
C GLY A 252 12.91 7.86 8.53
N GLU A 253 14.08 8.51 8.68
CA GLU A 253 15.00 8.30 9.80
C GLU A 253 14.37 8.53 11.18
N GLN A 254 13.34 9.38 11.25
CA GLN A 254 12.64 9.70 12.49
C GLN A 254 11.31 8.95 12.66
N ASP A 255 10.98 7.95 11.82
CA ASP A 255 9.80 7.10 12.03
C ASP A 255 10.08 5.99 13.06
N THR A 256 10.46 6.42 14.25
CA THR A 256 10.98 5.59 15.36
C THR A 256 10.09 5.56 16.59
N ASP A 257 8.87 6.11 16.51
CA ASP A 257 7.94 6.11 17.64
C ASP A 257 7.19 4.75 17.75
N PRO A 258 7.48 3.94 18.81
CA PRO A 258 6.79 2.67 19.02
C PRO A 258 5.34 2.84 19.49
N ASN A 259 4.95 4.05 19.89
CA ASN A 259 3.60 4.36 20.38
C ASN A 259 2.78 5.18 19.38
N HIS A 260 3.29 5.36 18.15
CA HIS A 260 2.58 6.11 17.13
C HIS A 260 1.17 5.54 16.90
N PRO A 261 0.09 6.34 16.95
CA PRO A 261 -1.30 5.87 16.96
C PRO A 261 -1.73 5.13 15.68
N ALA A 262 -1.00 5.32 14.58
CA ALA A 262 -1.23 4.60 13.32
C ALA A 262 -0.25 3.44 13.10
N LEU A 263 0.59 3.08 14.08
CA LEU A 263 1.45 1.90 14.00
C LEU A 263 0.62 0.63 14.21
N ASP A 264 0.88 -0.39 13.41
CA ASP A 264 0.31 -1.72 13.63
C ASP A 264 0.96 -2.33 14.89
N LYS A 265 0.14 -2.55 15.92
CA LYS A 265 0.53 -3.06 17.25
C LYS A 265 0.07 -4.49 17.47
N SER A 266 -0.37 -5.18 16.41
CA SER A 266 -0.65 -6.62 16.49
C SER A 266 0.63 -7.40 16.80
N CYS A 267 0.50 -8.57 17.44
CA CYS A 267 1.66 -9.40 17.74
C CYS A 267 2.44 -9.76 16.47
N GLU A 268 1.74 -9.99 15.35
CA GLU A 268 2.31 -10.32 14.06
C GLU A 268 3.21 -9.19 13.52
N ALA A 269 2.80 -7.94 13.72
CA ALA A 269 3.61 -6.79 13.31
C ALA A 269 4.77 -6.53 14.27
N GLU A 270 4.59 -6.78 15.58
CA GLU A 270 5.63 -6.58 16.58
C GLU A 270 6.78 -7.59 16.47
N THR A 271 6.54 -8.79 15.92
CA THR A 271 7.61 -9.74 15.58
C THR A 271 8.59 -9.18 14.54
N GLN A 272 8.21 -8.12 13.82
CA GLN A 272 9.03 -7.48 12.78
C GLN A 272 9.90 -6.33 13.33
N GLY A 273 9.59 -5.80 14.52
CA GLY A 273 10.29 -4.70 15.16
C GLY A 273 9.36 -3.73 15.88
N ALA A 274 9.92 -2.88 16.76
CA ALA A 274 9.16 -2.00 17.62
C ALA A 274 8.54 -0.77 16.89
N TYR A 275 9.11 -0.34 15.77
CA TYR A 275 8.69 0.84 15.01
C TYR A 275 9.02 0.70 13.52
N ARG A 276 8.48 1.57 12.67
CA ARG A 276 8.52 1.38 11.20
C ARG A 276 9.92 1.38 10.62
N LEU A 277 10.79 2.28 11.04
CA LEU A 277 12.16 2.32 10.54
C LEU A 277 12.86 0.98 10.78
N ILE A 278 12.84 0.45 12.01
CA ILE A 278 13.50 -0.83 12.30
C ILE A 278 12.83 -2.00 11.58
N ARG A 279 11.50 -1.98 11.38
CA ARG A 279 10.80 -3.00 10.58
C ARG A 279 11.28 -3.02 9.14
N GLY A 280 11.55 -1.83 8.57
CA GLY A 280 12.08 -1.69 7.22
C GLY A 280 13.49 -2.25 7.09
N HIS A 281 14.39 -1.89 8.00
CA HIS A 281 15.75 -2.44 8.04
C HIS A 281 15.73 -3.96 8.19
N ASN A 282 15.01 -4.46 9.19
CA ASN A 282 14.89 -5.90 9.46
C ASN A 282 14.37 -6.67 8.24
N TYR A 283 13.41 -6.10 7.50
CA TYR A 283 12.87 -6.75 6.31
C TYR A 283 13.86 -6.78 5.16
N VAL A 284 14.59 -5.69 4.92
CA VAL A 284 15.63 -5.64 3.88
C VAL A 284 16.78 -6.56 4.23
N ASP A 285 17.21 -6.61 5.48
CA ASP A 285 18.27 -7.51 5.94
C ASP A 285 17.84 -8.97 5.85
N TYR A 286 16.58 -9.31 6.19
CA TYR A 286 16.03 -10.62 5.95
C TYR A 286 16.10 -11.03 4.47
N LEU A 287 15.75 -10.14 3.55
CA LEU A 287 15.85 -10.42 2.11
C LEU A 287 17.31 -10.57 1.65
N ARG A 288 18.24 -9.72 2.10
CA ARG A 288 19.66 -9.78 1.74
C ARG A 288 20.33 -11.07 2.22
N GLN A 289 19.96 -11.56 3.41
CA GLN A 289 20.46 -12.85 3.92
C GLN A 289 20.01 -14.01 3.04
N ARG A 290 18.79 -13.96 2.50
CA ARG A 290 18.23 -15.00 1.63
C ARG A 290 18.71 -14.87 0.18
N HIS A 291 18.95 -13.65 -0.27
CA HIS A 291 19.31 -13.27 -1.63
C HIS A 291 20.52 -12.31 -1.62
N PRO A 292 21.76 -12.82 -1.54
CA PRO A 292 22.95 -11.96 -1.45
C PRO A 292 23.15 -11.01 -2.64
N GLN A 293 22.53 -11.30 -3.79
CA GLN A 293 22.57 -10.45 -5.00
C GLN A 293 21.27 -9.63 -5.20
N LEU A 294 20.52 -9.40 -4.14
CA LEU A 294 19.27 -8.63 -4.19
C LEU A 294 19.50 -7.23 -4.80
N GLY A 295 18.79 -6.93 -5.87
CA GLY A 295 18.85 -5.64 -6.55
C GLY A 295 18.00 -4.52 -5.90
N HIS A 296 17.24 -4.83 -4.85
CA HIS A 296 16.43 -3.84 -4.15
C HIS A 296 17.27 -2.78 -3.46
N ARG A 297 16.77 -1.55 -3.44
CA ARG A 297 17.43 -0.41 -2.81
C ARG A 297 16.75 -0.04 -1.50
N LEU A 298 17.52 0.43 -0.54
CA LEU A 298 17.02 1.09 0.68
C LEU A 298 17.58 2.50 0.70
N VAL A 299 16.68 3.48 0.83
CA VAL A 299 17.00 4.91 0.90
C VAL A 299 16.35 5.48 2.15
N GLU A 300 17.14 6.14 2.98
CA GLU A 300 16.63 6.86 4.14
C GLU A 300 16.42 8.34 3.80
N VAL A 301 15.38 8.92 4.41
CA VAL A 301 15.07 10.35 4.29
C VAL A 301 15.42 11.04 5.61
N PRO A 302 16.52 11.80 5.63
CA PRO A 302 16.99 12.45 6.84
C PRO A 302 15.96 13.41 7.45
N GLY A 303 15.81 13.35 8.78
CA GLY A 303 14.96 14.26 9.54
C GLY A 303 13.46 14.08 9.32
N VAL A 304 13.01 13.08 8.59
CA VAL A 304 11.59 12.82 8.33
C VAL A 304 11.09 11.65 9.17
N GLY A 305 9.96 11.87 9.84
CA GLY A 305 9.19 10.85 10.57
C GLY A 305 8.09 10.22 9.69
N HIS A 306 6.93 9.95 10.31
CA HIS A 306 5.79 9.36 9.61
C HIS A 306 4.94 10.39 8.85
N ASP A 307 5.50 10.98 7.81
CA ASP A 307 4.91 12.06 7.01
C ASP A 307 5.08 11.77 5.51
N GLY A 308 3.99 11.37 4.84
CA GLY A 308 4.03 10.95 3.43
C GLY A 308 4.37 12.09 2.47
N ASP A 309 3.95 13.31 2.76
CA ASP A 309 4.27 14.48 1.94
C ASP A 309 5.77 14.75 1.96
N LYS A 310 6.35 14.86 3.17
CA LYS A 310 7.79 15.07 3.33
C LYS A 310 8.62 13.93 2.78
N MET A 311 8.13 12.69 2.85
CA MET A 311 8.81 11.54 2.25
C MET A 311 8.97 11.71 0.74
N PHE A 312 7.88 12.01 0.03
CA PHE A 312 7.88 12.05 -1.44
C PHE A 312 8.44 13.35 -2.02
N THR A 313 8.25 14.49 -1.33
CA THR A 313 8.76 15.81 -1.76
C THR A 313 10.20 16.08 -1.35
N SER A 314 10.83 15.23 -0.51
CA SER A 314 12.24 15.32 -0.16
C SER A 314 13.16 15.12 -1.38
N PRO A 315 14.40 15.59 -1.34
CA PRO A 315 15.38 15.32 -2.39
C PRO A 315 15.60 13.82 -2.65
N GLN A 316 15.55 12.98 -1.60
CA GLN A 316 15.64 11.53 -1.70
C GLN A 316 14.38 10.94 -2.35
N GLY A 317 13.19 11.38 -1.93
CA GLY A 317 11.92 10.96 -2.51
C GLY A 317 11.83 11.28 -4.00
N GLN A 318 12.19 12.50 -4.40
CA GLN A 318 12.23 12.91 -5.80
C GLN A 318 13.17 12.04 -6.65
N LYS A 319 14.39 11.76 -6.18
CA LYS A 319 15.36 10.89 -6.87
C LYS A 319 14.87 9.43 -6.98
N VAL A 320 14.12 8.96 -5.98
CA VAL A 320 13.56 7.60 -6.00
C VAL A 320 12.35 7.51 -6.93
N LEU A 321 11.47 8.51 -6.91
CA LEU A 321 10.30 8.56 -7.79
C LEU A 321 10.68 8.84 -9.25
N PHE A 322 11.66 9.72 -9.48
CA PHE A 322 12.04 10.23 -10.79
C PHE A 322 13.57 10.18 -10.98
N PRO A 323 14.17 8.98 -11.10
CA PRO A 323 15.61 8.87 -11.38
C PRO A 323 15.93 9.52 -12.74
N GLN A 324 17.05 10.25 -12.77
CA GLN A 324 17.57 10.89 -13.99
C GLN A 324 18.45 9.93 -14.75
#